data_be82dbb564aadc583baf5df199bf113a
#
_entry.id   be82dbb564aadc583baf5df199bf113a
#
_cell.length_a   1.000
_cell.length_b   1.000
_cell.length_c   1.000
_cell.angle_alpha   90.00
_cell.angle_beta   90.00
_cell.angle_gamma   90.00
#
_symmetry.space_group_name_H-M   'P 1'
#
loop_
_entity.id
_entity.type
_entity.pdbx_description
1 polymer ?
#
loop_
_entity_poly.entity_id
_entity_poly.type
_entity_poly.pdbx_seq_one_letter_code
_entity_poly.pdbx_strand_id
1 'polypeptide(L)'
;MKRLPDSELEIMMIIWDLDKPVTRFEIEAQMDQGRRLSPTTVLSFLSRLQEKGFLAVQKSGKNNVYIALIDRESYMQAESRSILKRIYRNSARNFIAALYDGDSLSD
;
A
#
# COMPACT_ATOMS: atom_id res chain seq x y z
N MET A 1 -11.39 6.57 -4.10
CA MET A 1 -10.40 5.67 -3.45
C MET A 1 -9.65 6.47 -2.39
N LYS A 2 -9.62 5.94 -1.19
CA LYS A 2 -8.95 6.62 -0.09
C LYS A 2 -7.43 6.48 -0.17
N ARG A 3 -6.74 7.57 0.15
CA ARG A 3 -5.31 7.53 0.31
C ARG A 3 -4.96 6.79 1.60
N LEU A 4 -3.97 5.89 1.52
CA LEU A 4 -3.56 5.10 2.67
C LEU A 4 -2.46 5.79 3.46
N PRO A 5 -2.51 5.73 4.80
CA PRO A 5 -1.36 6.09 5.62
C PRO A 5 -0.17 5.18 5.28
N ASP A 6 1.05 5.66 5.54
CA ASP A 6 2.26 4.95 5.17
C ASP A 6 2.32 3.52 5.71
N SER A 7 1.87 3.31 6.96
CA SER A 7 1.90 1.98 7.57
C SER A 7 0.98 0.99 6.85
N GLU A 8 -0.21 1.44 6.48
CA GLU A 8 -1.16 0.60 5.75
C GLU A 8 -0.69 0.37 4.33
N LEU A 9 -0.12 1.40 3.70
CA LEU A 9 0.43 1.27 2.36
C LEU A 9 1.57 0.25 2.34
N GLU A 10 2.42 0.25 3.35
CA GLU A 10 3.52 -0.70 3.45
C GLU A 10 3.00 -2.14 3.44
N ILE A 11 1.93 -2.40 4.17
CA ILE A 11 1.31 -3.73 4.18
C ILE A 11 0.72 -4.07 2.81
N MET A 12 0.03 -3.11 2.18
CA MET A 12 -0.50 -3.35 0.83
C MET A 12 0.60 -3.60 -0.19
N MET A 13 1.73 -2.91 -0.08
CA MET A 13 2.86 -3.15 -0.98
C MET A 13 3.36 -4.60 -0.87
N ILE A 14 3.42 -5.13 0.34
CA ILE A 14 3.79 -6.52 0.55
C ILE A 14 2.78 -7.46 -0.09
N ILE A 15 1.49 -7.20 0.13
CA ILE A 15 0.43 -8.04 -0.42
C ILE A 15 0.46 -8.01 -1.95
N TRP A 16 0.63 -6.83 -2.54
CA TRP A 16 0.75 -6.70 -3.99
C TRP A 16 1.96 -7.43 -4.54
N ASP A 17 3.11 -7.35 -3.83
CA ASP A 17 4.32 -8.04 -4.26
C ASP A 17 4.16 -9.56 -4.24
N LEU A 18 3.45 -10.10 -3.26
CA LEU A 18 3.21 -11.53 -3.18
C LEU A 18 2.21 -12.01 -4.25
N ASP A 19 1.33 -11.12 -4.70
CA ASP A 19 0.42 -11.34 -5.84
C ASP A 19 -0.41 -12.62 -5.74
N LYS A 20 -0.92 -12.89 -4.56
CA LYS A 20 -1.79 -14.06 -4.28
C LYS A 20 -2.50 -13.80 -2.95
N PRO A 21 -3.55 -14.57 -2.64
CA PRO A 21 -4.12 -14.52 -1.29
C PRO A 21 -3.05 -14.91 -0.26
N VAL A 22 -2.94 -14.13 0.81
CA VAL A 22 -1.86 -14.30 1.78
C VAL A 22 -2.38 -14.35 3.20
N THR A 23 -1.64 -15.07 4.05
CA THR A 23 -1.90 -15.09 5.49
C THR A 23 -1.14 -13.94 6.16
N ARG A 24 -1.53 -13.63 7.41
CA ARG A 24 -0.77 -12.69 8.23
C ARG A 24 0.69 -13.10 8.36
N PHE A 25 0.93 -14.41 8.49
CA PHE A 25 2.29 -14.92 8.67
C PHE A 25 3.15 -14.66 7.44
N GLU A 26 2.58 -14.81 6.25
CA GLU A 26 3.31 -14.51 5.01
C GLU A 26 3.64 -13.03 4.90
N ILE A 27 2.73 -12.17 5.32
CA ILE A 27 2.97 -10.73 5.34
C ILE A 27 4.11 -10.40 6.29
N GLU A 28 4.06 -10.93 7.51
CA GLU A 28 5.08 -10.66 8.53
C GLU A 28 6.45 -11.17 8.10
N ALA A 29 6.49 -12.26 7.36
CA ALA A 29 7.75 -12.82 6.88
C ALA A 29 8.47 -11.88 5.89
N GLN A 30 7.73 -10.99 5.24
CA GLN A 30 8.30 -10.05 4.27
C GLN A 30 8.72 -8.73 4.91
N MET A 31 8.42 -8.52 6.19
CA MET A 31 8.78 -7.28 6.86
C MET A 31 10.25 -7.28 7.25
N ASP A 32 10.90 -6.12 7.11
CA ASP A 32 12.25 -5.93 7.61
C ASP A 32 12.27 -6.12 9.12
N GLN A 33 13.33 -6.78 9.63
CA GLN A 33 13.42 -7.06 11.05
C GLN A 33 13.38 -5.79 11.91
N GLY A 34 14.00 -4.72 11.43
CA GLY A 34 14.00 -3.46 12.14
C GLY A 34 12.65 -2.75 12.15
N ARG A 35 11.73 -3.17 11.29
CA ARG A 35 10.42 -2.54 11.16
C ARG A 35 9.29 -3.54 11.41
N ARG A 36 9.62 -4.67 12.00
CA ARG A 36 8.63 -5.71 12.24
C ARG A 36 7.63 -5.25 13.28
N LEU A 37 6.36 -5.32 12.92
CA LEU A 37 5.27 -4.95 13.78
C LEU A 37 4.78 -6.15 14.58
N SER A 38 4.16 -5.89 15.74
CA SER A 38 3.54 -6.97 16.51
C SER A 38 2.36 -7.55 15.73
N PRO A 39 2.01 -8.83 15.97
CA PRO A 39 0.84 -9.42 15.33
C PRO A 39 -0.45 -8.62 15.53
N THR A 40 -0.65 -8.08 16.73
CA THR A 40 -1.83 -7.27 17.03
C THR A 40 -1.88 -6.02 16.16
N THR A 41 -0.73 -5.38 15.97
CA THR A 41 -0.64 -4.18 15.13
C THR A 41 -0.93 -4.51 13.67
N VAL A 42 -0.36 -5.61 13.17
CA VAL A 42 -0.60 -6.04 11.79
C VAL A 42 -2.09 -6.34 11.58
N LEU A 43 -2.72 -7.05 12.51
CA LEU A 43 -4.15 -7.35 12.43
C LEU A 43 -4.99 -6.09 12.43
N SER A 44 -4.59 -5.09 13.22
CA SER A 44 -5.29 -3.81 13.26
C SER A 44 -5.24 -3.10 11.91
N PHE A 45 -4.08 -3.06 11.27
CA PHE A 45 -3.95 -2.47 9.94
C PHE A 45 -4.72 -3.25 8.88
N LEU A 46 -4.71 -4.58 8.96
CA LEU A 46 -5.49 -5.41 8.05
C LEU A 46 -6.98 -5.14 8.18
N SER A 47 -7.47 -4.97 9.40
CA SER A 47 -8.88 -4.60 9.63
C SER A 47 -9.23 -3.27 8.99
N ARG A 48 -8.35 -2.28 9.14
CA ARG A 48 -8.57 -0.96 8.54
C ARG A 48 -8.59 -1.04 7.01
N LEU A 49 -7.70 -1.84 6.44
CA LEU A 49 -7.68 -2.03 4.99
C LEU A 49 -8.96 -2.71 4.50
N GLN A 50 -9.49 -3.64 5.27
CA GLN A 50 -10.79 -4.24 4.95
C GLN A 50 -11.90 -3.19 4.98
N GLU A 51 -11.94 -2.39 6.02
CA GLU A 51 -12.96 -1.34 6.15
C GLU A 51 -12.90 -0.34 4.99
N LYS A 52 -11.71 -0.06 4.50
CA LYS A 52 -11.51 0.87 3.39
C LYS A 52 -11.77 0.23 2.03
N GLY A 53 -12.06 -1.06 1.99
CA GLY A 53 -12.35 -1.76 0.74
C GLY A 53 -11.13 -2.19 -0.05
N PHE A 54 -9.95 -2.21 0.55
CA PHE A 54 -8.73 -2.65 -0.11
C PHE A 54 -8.51 -4.14 -0.05
N LEU A 55 -9.03 -4.79 1.00
CA LEU A 55 -8.84 -6.21 1.23
C LEU A 55 -10.16 -6.90 1.52
N ALA A 56 -10.28 -8.12 1.05
CA ALA A 56 -11.28 -9.07 1.53
C ALA A 56 -10.55 -10.11 2.37
N VAL A 57 -11.25 -10.69 3.34
CA VAL A 57 -10.72 -11.78 4.13
C VAL A 57 -11.56 -13.02 3.86
N GLN A 58 -10.88 -14.17 3.74
CA GLN A 58 -11.54 -15.45 3.51
C GLN A 58 -10.86 -16.48 4.40
N LYS A 59 -11.66 -17.37 4.95
CA LYS A 59 -11.12 -18.43 5.78
C LYS A 59 -10.56 -19.55 4.92
N SER A 60 -9.36 -20.00 5.24
CA SER A 60 -8.72 -21.14 4.57
C SER A 60 -8.17 -22.04 5.67
N GLY A 61 -8.90 -23.10 5.99
CA GLY A 61 -8.58 -23.95 7.11
C GLY A 61 -8.72 -23.19 8.42
N LYS A 62 -7.66 -23.14 9.20
CA LYS A 62 -7.63 -22.43 10.48
C LYS A 62 -7.18 -20.98 10.33
N ASN A 63 -6.70 -20.59 9.16
CA ASN A 63 -6.12 -19.28 8.94
C ASN A 63 -7.06 -18.42 8.11
N ASN A 64 -6.93 -17.10 8.30
CA ASN A 64 -7.52 -16.13 7.41
C ASN A 64 -6.54 -15.83 6.29
N VAL A 65 -7.04 -15.74 5.07
CA VAL A 65 -6.25 -15.24 3.94
C VAL A 65 -6.83 -13.91 3.49
N TYR A 66 -5.94 -13.02 3.09
CA TYR A 66 -6.29 -11.66 2.69
C TYR A 66 -6.08 -11.52 1.20
N ILE A 67 -7.09 -10.96 0.54
CA ILE A 67 -7.14 -10.86 -0.92
C ILE A 67 -7.23 -9.39 -1.27
N ALA A 68 -6.34 -8.92 -2.15
CA ALA A 68 -6.38 -7.53 -2.60
C ALA A 68 -7.59 -7.32 -3.52
N LEU A 69 -8.42 -6.35 -3.18
CA LEU A 69 -9.57 -5.95 -3.99
C LEU A 69 -9.23 -4.80 -4.93
N ILE A 70 -8.17 -4.07 -4.63
CA ILE A 70 -7.70 -2.95 -5.43
C ILE A 70 -6.27 -3.28 -5.84
N ASP A 71 -5.97 -3.19 -7.11
CA ASP A 71 -4.62 -3.49 -7.60
C ASP A 71 -3.69 -2.29 -7.41
N ARG A 72 -2.38 -2.58 -7.40
CA ARG A 72 -1.36 -1.56 -7.18
C ARG A 72 -1.45 -0.42 -8.18
N GLU A 73 -1.61 -0.75 -9.45
CA GLU A 73 -1.60 0.25 -10.51
C GLU A 73 -2.74 1.24 -10.37
N SER A 74 -3.94 0.74 -10.06
CA SER A 74 -5.10 1.60 -9.83
C SER A 74 -4.87 2.53 -8.66
N TYR A 75 -4.28 2.03 -7.58
CA TYR A 75 -3.98 2.85 -6.41
C TYR A 75 -2.94 3.92 -6.75
N MET A 76 -1.87 3.53 -7.46
CA MET A 76 -0.81 4.46 -7.84
C MET A 76 -1.32 5.56 -8.74
N GLN A 77 -2.20 5.24 -9.67
CA GLN A 77 -2.82 6.25 -10.54
C GLN A 77 -3.65 7.24 -9.74
N ALA A 78 -4.48 6.74 -8.82
CA ALA A 78 -5.31 7.60 -7.99
C ALA A 78 -4.46 8.49 -7.07
N GLU A 79 -3.40 7.93 -6.48
CA GLU A 79 -2.49 8.68 -5.63
C GLU A 79 -1.76 9.76 -6.42
N SER A 80 -1.28 9.42 -7.61
CA SER A 80 -0.58 10.38 -8.47
C SER A 80 -1.50 11.55 -8.86
N ARG A 81 -2.74 11.25 -9.22
CA ARG A 81 -3.71 12.30 -9.54
C ARG A 81 -4.00 13.18 -8.34
N SER A 82 -4.08 12.58 -7.15
CA SER A 82 -4.32 13.32 -5.93
C SER A 82 -3.17 14.29 -5.63
N ILE A 83 -1.93 13.84 -5.78
CA ILE A 83 -0.75 14.68 -5.60
C ILE A 83 -0.76 15.82 -6.60
N LEU A 84 -1.03 15.51 -7.86
CA LEU A 84 -1.03 16.49 -8.92
C LEU A 84 -2.07 17.59 -8.64
N LYS A 85 -3.26 17.18 -8.23
CA LYS A 85 -4.34 18.13 -7.94
C LYS A 85 -4.06 18.97 -6.71
N ARG A 86 -3.58 18.37 -5.63
CA ARG A 86 -3.41 19.06 -4.34
C ARG A 86 -2.19 19.98 -4.31
N ILE A 87 -1.10 19.53 -4.89
CA ILE A 87 0.20 20.18 -4.70
C ILE A 87 0.61 20.94 -5.95
N TYR A 88 0.40 20.36 -7.12
CA TYR A 88 0.85 20.94 -8.39
C TYR A 88 -0.25 21.57 -9.21
N ARG A 89 -1.46 21.69 -8.66
CA ARG A 89 -2.60 22.32 -9.32
C ARG A 89 -2.84 21.79 -10.73
N ASN A 90 -2.72 20.46 -10.87
CA ASN A 90 -2.89 19.74 -12.14
C ASN A 90 -1.79 20.04 -13.17
N SER A 91 -0.67 20.60 -12.75
CA SER A 91 0.45 20.85 -13.66
C SER A 91 1.41 19.68 -13.70
N ALA A 92 1.27 18.82 -14.69
CA ALA A 92 2.21 17.71 -14.89
C ALA A 92 3.63 18.22 -15.13
N ARG A 93 3.75 19.38 -15.82
CA ARG A 93 5.04 19.99 -16.09
C ARG A 93 5.77 20.34 -14.78
N ASN A 94 5.07 20.97 -13.84
CA ASN A 94 5.67 21.34 -12.56
C ASN A 94 6.04 20.11 -11.73
N PHE A 95 5.22 19.09 -11.78
CA PHE A 95 5.50 17.83 -11.09
C PHE A 95 6.77 17.18 -11.63
N ILE A 96 6.87 17.07 -12.94
CA ILE A 96 8.04 16.47 -13.59
C ILE A 96 9.28 17.31 -13.34
N ALA A 97 9.16 18.64 -13.43
CA ALA A 97 10.29 19.53 -13.18
C ALA A 97 10.81 19.36 -11.75
N ALA A 98 9.92 19.22 -10.76
CA ALA A 98 10.34 19.01 -9.38
C ALA A 98 11.14 17.71 -9.22
N LEU A 99 10.77 16.67 -9.96
CA LEU A 99 11.51 15.40 -9.92
C LEU A 99 12.91 15.55 -10.52
N TYR A 100 13.04 16.31 -11.62
CA TYR A 100 14.33 16.50 -12.27
C TYR A 100 15.23 17.48 -11.55
N ASP A 101 14.65 18.48 -10.89
CA ASP A 101 15.44 19.47 -10.14
C ASP A 101 15.98 18.91 -8.84
N GLY A 102 15.40 17.85 -8.33
CA GLY A 102 15.89 17.16 -7.14
C GLY A 102 16.94 16.14 -7.51
N ASP A 103 17.80 15.81 -6.55
CA ASP A 103 18.81 14.77 -6.73
C ASP A 103 18.24 13.37 -6.76
N SER A 104 16.94 13.24 -6.59
CA SER A 104 16.29 11.95 -6.47
C SER A 104 16.39 11.10 -7.73
N LEU A 105 16.62 11.72 -8.88
CA LEU A 105 16.72 11.00 -10.15
C LEU A 105 18.17 10.84 -10.63
N SER A 106 19.11 11.43 -9.91
CA SER A 106 20.53 11.25 -10.24
C SER A 106 21.08 10.09 -9.45
N ASP A 107 21.41 9.05 -10.13
CA ASP A 107 22.01 7.85 -9.51
C ASP A 107 23.44 7.71 -9.91
#